data_441142acc912265d64be5247c8a014cb
#
_entry.id   441142acc912265d64be5247c8a014cb
#
_cell.length_a   1.000
_cell.length_b   1.000
_cell.length_c   1.000
_cell.angle_alpha   90.00
_cell.angle_beta   90.00
_cell.angle_gamma   90.00
#
_symmetry.space_group_name_H-M   'P 1'
#
loop_
_entity.id
_entity.type
_entity.pdbx_description
1 polymer ?
#
loop_
_entity_poly.entity_id
_entity_poly.type
_entity_poly.pdbx_seq_one_letter_code
_entity_poly.pdbx_strand_id
1 'polypeptide(L)'
;VYKRQEKHIIEMAFDLFDNIEYQDPKIFYPWAKEQIQDDEKYYFLLDEVQLLDEFVSVLNGLADKKNCDVFVTGSNAKFLSRDIATEFGGRGDEVHMYPLSFSEFMSCYDGNKYDGWNEYITYGGIPLVVLAETDEQKMTLLDNLFQETYISDIVKRNKIRNVGEMESLLDVLAVSYTHL
;
A
#
# COMPACT_ATOMS: atom_id res chain seq x y z
N VAL A 1 14.42 5.95 21.13
CA VAL A 1 13.42 6.60 20.26
C VAL A 1 14.15 7.71 19.52
N TYR A 2 14.51 7.45 18.28
CA TYR A 2 15.13 8.47 17.43
C TYR A 2 14.08 9.52 17.09
N LYS A 3 14.23 10.76 17.55
CA LYS A 3 13.53 11.92 17.01
C LYS A 3 14.08 12.16 15.60
N ARG A 4 13.41 11.58 14.60
CA ARG A 4 13.63 11.97 13.20
C ARG A 4 13.26 13.43 13.09
N GLN A 5 14.15 14.24 12.52
CA GLN A 5 13.83 15.64 12.28
C GLN A 5 12.84 15.68 11.14
N GLU A 6 11.63 16.18 11.38
CA GLU A 6 10.53 16.24 10.38
C GLU A 6 10.98 16.88 9.05
N LYS A 7 11.89 17.84 9.11
CA LYS A 7 12.46 18.51 7.92
C LYS A 7 13.26 17.59 6.97
N HIS A 8 13.65 16.39 7.41
CA HIS A 8 14.40 15.42 6.60
C HIS A 8 13.54 14.24 6.13
N ILE A 9 12.23 14.31 6.36
CA ILE A 9 11.26 13.36 5.82
C ILE A 9 10.59 14.03 4.62
N ILE A 10 10.78 13.46 3.44
CA ILE A 10 10.20 13.93 2.19
C ILE A 10 9.14 12.92 1.76
N GLU A 11 7.90 13.38 1.68
CA GLU A 11 6.77 12.56 1.31
C GLU A 11 6.26 12.96 -0.08
N MET A 12 5.94 11.97 -0.92
CA MET A 12 5.35 12.17 -2.23
C MET A 12 4.39 11.02 -2.54
N ALA A 13 3.13 11.34 -2.79
CA ALA A 13 2.11 10.41 -3.29
C ALA A 13 1.82 10.74 -4.76
N PHE A 14 2.19 9.85 -5.67
CA PHE A 14 2.13 10.10 -7.11
C PHE A 14 0.73 10.02 -7.71
N ASP A 15 -0.24 9.50 -6.96
CA ASP A 15 -1.66 9.43 -7.34
C ASP A 15 -2.44 10.72 -7.06
N LEU A 16 -1.90 11.62 -6.23
CA LEU A 16 -2.54 12.90 -5.93
C LEU A 16 -2.47 13.85 -7.13
N PHE A 17 -3.58 14.52 -7.41
CA PHE A 17 -3.70 15.45 -8.54
C PHE A 17 -2.64 16.55 -8.51
N ASP A 18 -2.31 17.08 -7.34
CA ASP A 18 -1.31 18.13 -7.16
C ASP A 18 0.13 17.65 -7.48
N ASN A 19 0.33 16.34 -7.54
CA ASN A 19 1.64 15.71 -7.78
C ASN A 19 1.76 15.08 -9.17
N ILE A 20 0.77 15.23 -10.05
CA ILE A 20 0.76 14.59 -11.38
C ILE A 20 2.00 14.98 -12.20
N GLU A 21 2.48 16.20 -12.10
CA GLU A 21 3.67 16.65 -12.84
C GLU A 21 4.93 15.87 -12.44
N TYR A 22 4.98 15.40 -11.19
CA TYR A 22 6.11 14.61 -10.68
C TYR A 22 6.10 13.14 -11.13
N GLN A 23 5.12 12.72 -11.89
CA GLN A 23 5.16 11.42 -12.58
C GLN A 23 6.20 11.43 -13.73
N ASP A 24 6.62 12.61 -14.19
CA ASP A 24 7.76 12.76 -15.11
C ASP A 24 9.10 12.73 -14.32
N PRO A 25 9.99 11.75 -14.56
CA PRO A 25 11.29 11.67 -13.89
C PRO A 25 12.17 12.89 -14.09
N LYS A 26 11.97 13.63 -15.18
CA LYS A 26 12.71 14.86 -15.47
C LYS A 26 12.31 16.02 -14.57
N ILE A 27 11.13 15.97 -13.98
CA ILE A 27 10.63 16.94 -12.99
C ILE A 27 10.93 16.44 -11.59
N PHE A 28 10.56 15.20 -11.29
CA PHE A 28 10.71 14.65 -9.95
C PHE A 28 12.16 14.53 -9.48
N TYR A 29 13.05 13.98 -10.30
CA TYR A 29 14.41 13.69 -9.84
C TYR A 29 15.24 14.95 -9.53
N PRO A 30 15.19 16.05 -10.32
CA PRO A 30 15.78 17.33 -9.91
C PRO A 30 15.18 17.88 -8.63
N TRP A 31 13.84 17.89 -8.50
CA TRP A 31 13.15 18.34 -7.31
C TRP A 31 13.58 17.55 -6.06
N ALA A 32 13.60 16.22 -6.14
CA ALA A 32 14.03 15.37 -5.04
C ALA A 32 15.48 15.66 -4.59
N LYS A 33 16.38 15.97 -5.52
CA LYS A 33 17.75 16.35 -5.19
C LYS A 33 17.83 17.70 -4.49
N GLU A 34 16.97 18.65 -4.82
CA GLU A 34 16.90 19.97 -4.19
C GLU A 34 16.41 19.89 -2.73
N GLN A 35 15.66 18.83 -2.37
CA GLN A 35 15.26 18.61 -0.98
C GLN A 35 16.43 18.23 -0.08
N ILE A 36 17.53 17.72 -0.63
CA ILE A 36 18.72 17.29 0.12
C ILE A 36 19.65 18.51 0.27
N GLN A 37 19.54 19.22 1.39
CA GLN A 37 20.20 20.50 1.61
C GLN A 37 21.47 20.42 2.47
N ASP A 38 21.66 19.30 3.17
CA ASP A 38 22.81 19.08 4.07
C ASP A 38 23.25 17.61 4.04
N ASP A 39 24.25 17.25 4.84
CA ASP A 39 24.80 15.90 4.91
C ASP A 39 24.07 15.00 5.92
N GLU A 40 22.98 15.48 6.54
CA GLU A 40 22.17 14.70 7.47
C GLU A 40 21.36 13.63 6.74
N LYS A 41 20.77 12.69 7.49
CA LYS A 41 20.03 11.56 6.92
C LYS A 41 18.64 11.99 6.47
N TYR A 42 18.34 11.76 5.19
CA TYR A 42 17.05 11.99 4.56
C TYR A 42 16.28 10.70 4.36
N TYR A 43 14.96 10.78 4.47
CA TYR A 43 14.02 9.69 4.28
C TYR A 43 12.99 10.09 3.22
N PHE A 44 13.04 9.43 2.08
CA PHE A 44 12.01 9.58 1.03
C PHE A 44 10.93 8.53 1.23
N LEU A 45 9.69 8.97 1.42
CA LEU A 45 8.50 8.15 1.52
C LEU A 45 7.67 8.38 0.25
N LEU A 46 7.75 7.44 -0.69
CA LEU A 46 7.19 7.58 -2.02
C LEU A 46 6.03 6.58 -2.19
N ASP A 47 4.82 7.10 -2.30
CA ASP A 47 3.60 6.31 -2.41
C ASP A 47 3.17 6.18 -3.88
N GLU A 48 2.62 5.01 -4.25
CA GLU A 48 2.18 4.66 -5.61
C GLU A 48 3.26 4.91 -6.68
N VAL A 49 4.51 4.54 -6.37
CA VAL A 49 5.70 4.88 -7.17
C VAL A 49 5.68 4.31 -8.59
N GLN A 50 4.83 3.31 -8.89
CA GLN A 50 4.65 2.78 -10.24
C GLN A 50 4.01 3.78 -11.22
N LEU A 51 3.45 4.89 -10.70
CA LEU A 51 2.94 5.99 -11.51
C LEU A 51 4.06 6.93 -12.00
N LEU A 52 5.23 6.89 -11.36
CA LEU A 52 6.43 7.60 -11.83
C LEU A 52 7.04 6.84 -13.01
N ASP A 53 7.19 7.49 -14.14
CA ASP A 53 7.88 6.89 -15.29
C ASP A 53 9.35 6.57 -14.94
N GLU A 54 9.87 5.48 -15.46
CA GLU A 54 11.26 5.03 -15.21
C GLU A 54 11.64 4.96 -13.71
N PHE A 55 10.67 4.73 -12.83
CA PHE A 55 10.83 4.79 -11.36
C PHE A 55 12.04 4.00 -10.85
N VAL A 56 12.34 2.83 -11.43
CA VAL A 56 13.49 2.01 -11.00
C VAL A 56 14.80 2.77 -11.14
N SER A 57 15.00 3.46 -12.27
CA SER A 57 16.20 4.27 -12.52
C SER A 57 16.30 5.44 -11.55
N VAL A 58 15.17 6.09 -11.27
CA VAL A 58 15.07 7.21 -10.32
C VAL A 58 15.38 6.76 -8.91
N LEU A 59 14.77 5.66 -8.46
CA LEU A 59 14.99 5.11 -7.12
C LEU A 59 16.43 4.67 -6.91
N ASN A 60 17.02 3.99 -7.89
CA ASN A 60 18.44 3.64 -7.84
C ASN A 60 19.32 4.89 -7.71
N GLY A 61 19.00 5.97 -8.44
CA GLY A 61 19.73 7.24 -8.36
C GLY A 61 19.60 7.94 -7.01
N LEU A 62 18.46 7.81 -6.30
CA LEU A 62 18.28 8.31 -4.94
C LEU A 62 18.97 7.41 -3.90
N ALA A 63 18.83 6.10 -4.01
CA ALA A 63 19.42 5.12 -3.10
C ALA A 63 20.96 5.08 -3.18
N ASP A 64 21.57 5.55 -4.27
CA ASP A 64 23.02 5.65 -4.42
C ASP A 64 23.64 6.78 -3.57
N LYS A 65 22.78 7.67 -3.04
CA LYS A 65 23.20 8.73 -2.10
C LYS A 65 23.35 8.16 -0.70
N LYS A 66 24.53 8.32 -0.09
CA LYS A 66 24.89 7.74 1.21
C LYS A 66 24.01 8.20 2.37
N ASN A 67 23.41 9.39 2.23
CA ASN A 67 22.59 10.01 3.25
C ASN A 67 21.08 9.91 2.96
N CYS A 68 20.64 9.07 2.02
CA CYS A 68 19.23 8.88 1.69
C CYS A 68 18.79 7.43 1.94
N ASP A 69 17.66 7.27 2.61
CA ASP A 69 16.89 6.03 2.62
C ASP A 69 15.60 6.26 1.85
N VAL A 70 15.25 5.32 0.98
CA VAL A 70 14.06 5.43 0.14
C VAL A 70 13.09 4.31 0.50
N PHE A 71 11.89 4.67 0.90
CA PHE A 71 10.78 3.77 1.18
C PHE A 71 9.72 3.98 0.11
N VAL A 72 9.26 2.91 -0.49
CA VAL A 72 8.29 2.96 -1.58
C VAL A 72 7.11 2.06 -1.30
N THR A 73 5.94 2.49 -1.74
CA THR A 73 4.78 1.63 -1.88
C THR A 73 4.34 1.55 -3.33
N GLY A 74 3.57 0.53 -3.65
CA GLY A 74 2.93 0.43 -4.95
C GLY A 74 1.98 -0.75 -5.02
N SER A 75 0.82 -0.53 -5.62
CA SER A 75 -0.26 -1.51 -5.73
C SER A 75 -0.15 -2.43 -6.95
N ASN A 76 0.90 -2.29 -7.78
CA ASN A 76 1.00 -2.99 -9.05
C ASN A 76 1.72 -4.34 -8.94
N ALA A 77 1.22 -5.35 -9.64
CA ALA A 77 1.88 -6.65 -9.82
C ALA A 77 3.30 -6.56 -10.40
N LYS A 78 3.69 -5.44 -11.00
CA LYS A 78 5.09 -5.17 -11.40
C LYS A 78 6.03 -5.17 -10.19
N PHE A 79 5.57 -4.71 -9.02
CA PHE A 79 6.35 -4.79 -7.77
C PHE A 79 6.49 -6.21 -7.22
N LEU A 80 5.57 -7.09 -7.55
CA LEU A 80 5.58 -8.50 -7.15
C LEU A 80 6.42 -9.37 -8.10
N SER A 81 6.94 -8.81 -9.19
CA SER A 81 7.76 -9.56 -10.12
C SER A 81 9.20 -9.67 -9.60
N ARG A 82 9.77 -10.88 -9.68
CA ARG A 82 11.20 -11.12 -9.42
C ARG A 82 12.13 -10.22 -10.23
N ASP A 83 11.62 -9.66 -11.32
CA ASP A 83 12.36 -8.78 -12.22
C ASP A 83 12.71 -7.46 -11.52
N ILE A 84 11.82 -6.89 -10.69
CA ILE A 84 12.11 -5.66 -9.92
C ILE A 84 13.17 -5.90 -8.86
N ALA A 85 13.09 -7.00 -8.10
CA ALA A 85 14.15 -7.34 -7.14
C ALA A 85 15.51 -7.47 -7.83
N THR A 86 15.53 -7.93 -9.09
CA THR A 86 16.73 -8.03 -9.91
C THR A 86 17.19 -6.64 -10.41
N GLU A 87 16.26 -5.77 -10.81
CA GLU A 87 16.55 -4.40 -11.28
C GLU A 87 17.08 -3.49 -10.17
N PHE A 88 16.64 -3.70 -8.92
CA PHE A 88 17.25 -3.05 -7.74
C PHE A 88 18.61 -3.66 -7.35
N GLY A 89 19.05 -4.73 -8.03
CA GLY A 89 20.36 -5.32 -7.81
C GLY A 89 20.59 -5.82 -6.38
N GLY A 90 19.55 -6.23 -5.67
CA GLY A 90 19.61 -6.68 -4.28
C GLY A 90 19.83 -5.55 -3.26
N ARG A 91 19.57 -4.31 -3.62
CA ARG A 91 19.77 -3.12 -2.76
C ARG A 91 18.55 -2.75 -1.90
N GLY A 92 17.50 -3.53 -1.89
CA GLY A 92 16.29 -3.23 -1.14
C GLY A 92 15.80 -4.43 -0.35
N ASP A 93 15.18 -4.13 0.79
CA ASP A 93 14.46 -5.12 1.59
C ASP A 93 12.95 -4.97 1.33
N GLU A 94 12.28 -6.09 1.18
CA GLU A 94 10.83 -6.13 1.01
C GLU A 94 10.17 -6.31 2.38
N VAL A 95 9.22 -5.42 2.70
CA VAL A 95 8.42 -5.51 3.91
C VAL A 95 6.99 -5.85 3.53
N HIS A 96 6.58 -7.07 3.85
CA HIS A 96 5.19 -7.49 3.66
C HIS A 96 4.30 -6.96 4.77
N MET A 97 3.29 -6.16 4.40
CA MET A 97 2.26 -5.69 5.32
C MET A 97 1.01 -6.53 5.15
N TYR A 98 0.57 -7.14 6.25
CA TYR A 98 -0.66 -7.95 6.31
C TYR A 98 -1.70 -7.27 7.20
N PRO A 99 -2.99 -7.59 7.04
CA PRO A 99 -3.97 -7.26 8.07
C PRO A 99 -3.52 -7.79 9.44
N LEU A 100 -4.01 -7.17 10.51
CA LEU A 100 -3.68 -7.60 11.87
C LEU A 100 -3.99 -9.08 12.06
N SER A 101 -3.05 -9.82 12.61
CA SER A 101 -3.31 -11.17 13.13
C SER A 101 -4.28 -11.10 14.30
N PHE A 102 -4.92 -12.22 14.64
CA PHE A 102 -5.82 -12.24 15.81
C PHE A 102 -5.15 -11.81 17.11
N SER A 103 -3.86 -12.13 17.28
CA SER A 103 -3.11 -11.70 18.45
C SER A 103 -2.91 -10.18 18.50
N GLU A 104 -2.62 -9.56 17.35
CA GLU A 104 -2.48 -8.10 17.24
C GLU A 104 -3.83 -7.41 17.42
N PHE A 105 -4.90 -7.94 16.81
CA PHE A 105 -6.26 -7.49 17.04
C PHE A 105 -6.62 -7.49 18.54
N MET A 106 -6.37 -8.58 19.23
CA MET A 106 -6.66 -8.70 20.67
C MET A 106 -5.84 -7.73 21.53
N SER A 107 -4.71 -7.22 21.05
CA SER A 107 -3.92 -6.22 21.79
C SER A 107 -4.58 -4.85 21.88
N CYS A 108 -5.54 -4.55 20.99
CA CYS A 108 -6.30 -3.31 20.97
C CYS A 108 -7.83 -3.53 21.19
N TYR A 109 -8.25 -4.75 21.49
CA TYR A 109 -9.66 -5.09 21.72
C TYR A 109 -9.99 -5.12 23.21
N ASP A 110 -10.99 -4.34 23.63
CA ASP A 110 -11.40 -4.19 25.03
C ASP A 110 -12.43 -5.23 25.50
N GLY A 111 -12.49 -6.41 24.86
CA GLY A 111 -13.45 -7.47 25.20
C GLY A 111 -12.76 -8.76 25.62
N ASN A 112 -13.57 -9.77 25.94
CA ASN A 112 -13.06 -11.11 26.18
C ASN A 112 -12.65 -11.80 24.86
N LYS A 113 -11.84 -12.85 24.96
CA LYS A 113 -11.28 -13.56 23.83
C LYS A 113 -12.32 -14.19 22.89
N TYR A 114 -13.47 -14.61 23.43
CA TYR A 114 -14.52 -15.27 22.63
C TYR A 114 -15.28 -14.25 21.79
N ASP A 115 -15.63 -13.11 22.38
CA ASP A 115 -16.28 -12.01 21.67
C ASP A 115 -15.32 -11.42 20.63
N GLY A 116 -14.05 -11.22 20.99
CA GLY A 116 -13.01 -10.77 20.06
C GLY A 116 -12.78 -11.75 18.91
N TRP A 117 -12.88 -13.07 19.16
CA TRP A 117 -12.81 -14.06 18.09
C TRP A 117 -13.98 -13.95 17.11
N ASN A 118 -15.21 -13.83 17.65
CA ASN A 118 -16.41 -13.68 16.81
C ASN A 118 -16.33 -12.41 15.95
N GLU A 119 -15.85 -11.32 16.52
CA GLU A 119 -15.66 -10.07 15.79
C GLU A 119 -14.59 -10.20 14.71
N TYR A 120 -13.43 -10.77 15.06
CA TYR A 120 -12.33 -10.96 14.13
C TYR A 120 -12.68 -11.86 12.94
N ILE A 121 -13.41 -12.96 13.15
CA ILE A 121 -13.86 -13.83 12.04
C ILE A 121 -14.94 -13.18 11.18
N THR A 122 -15.67 -12.19 11.71
CA THR A 122 -16.73 -11.48 10.99
C THR A 122 -16.18 -10.32 10.15
N TYR A 123 -15.29 -9.51 10.73
CA TYR A 123 -14.83 -8.27 10.11
C TYR A 123 -13.35 -8.30 9.69
N GLY A 124 -12.59 -9.30 10.11
CA GLY A 124 -11.18 -9.44 9.81
C GLY A 124 -10.26 -8.51 10.59
N GLY A 125 -9.00 -8.40 10.13
CA GLY A 125 -7.95 -7.64 10.81
C GLY A 125 -7.49 -6.38 10.07
N ILE A 126 -8.28 -5.82 9.16
CA ILE A 126 -7.92 -4.56 8.48
C ILE A 126 -7.96 -3.42 9.49
N PRO A 127 -6.85 -2.68 9.75
CA PRO A 127 -6.78 -1.71 10.83
C PRO A 127 -7.90 -0.66 10.81
N LEU A 128 -8.24 -0.14 9.63
CA LEU A 128 -9.31 0.84 9.48
C LEU A 128 -10.68 0.28 9.92
N VAL A 129 -10.94 -1.00 9.64
CA VAL A 129 -12.18 -1.69 10.04
C VAL A 129 -12.18 -1.98 11.54
N VAL A 130 -11.03 -2.38 12.09
CA VAL A 130 -10.87 -2.64 13.54
C VAL A 130 -11.09 -1.38 14.38
N LEU A 131 -10.70 -0.21 13.86
CA LEU A 131 -10.88 1.08 14.54
C LEU A 131 -12.28 1.68 14.38
N ALA A 132 -13.14 1.10 13.54
CA ALA A 132 -14.53 1.57 13.39
C ALA A 132 -15.38 1.23 14.62
N GLU A 133 -16.23 2.18 15.04
CA GLU A 133 -16.96 2.10 16.30
C GLU A 133 -18.23 1.25 16.20
N THR A 134 -18.82 1.14 15.02
CA THR A 134 -20.09 0.43 14.81
C THR A 134 -19.99 -0.64 13.73
N ASP A 135 -20.82 -1.68 13.85
CA ASP A 135 -20.91 -2.76 12.86
C ASP A 135 -21.28 -2.23 11.47
N GLU A 136 -22.14 -1.22 11.40
CA GLU A 136 -22.55 -0.57 10.14
C GLU A 136 -21.37 0.12 9.47
N GLN A 137 -20.53 0.82 10.25
CA GLN A 137 -19.30 1.44 9.73
C GLN A 137 -18.31 0.39 9.23
N LYS A 138 -18.12 -0.71 9.98
CA LYS A 138 -17.23 -1.82 9.60
C LYS A 138 -17.67 -2.45 8.28
N MET A 139 -18.96 -2.75 8.14
CA MET A 139 -19.50 -3.31 6.90
C MET A 139 -19.37 -2.35 5.74
N THR A 140 -19.69 -1.08 5.92
CA THR A 140 -19.53 -0.05 4.87
C THR A 140 -18.09 0.08 4.41
N LEU A 141 -17.14 0.06 5.34
CA LEU A 141 -15.70 0.10 5.01
C LEU A 141 -15.26 -1.15 4.22
N LEU A 142 -15.73 -2.32 4.60
CA LEU A 142 -15.42 -3.57 3.89
C LEU A 142 -16.01 -3.57 2.48
N ASP A 143 -17.26 -3.13 2.33
CA ASP A 143 -17.91 -3.02 1.02
C ASP A 143 -17.17 -2.03 0.11
N ASN A 144 -16.79 -0.86 0.63
CA ASN A 144 -16.03 0.13 -0.15
C ASN A 144 -14.67 -0.43 -0.55
N LEU A 145 -13.93 -1.05 0.38
CA LEU A 145 -12.65 -1.69 0.08
C LEU A 145 -12.79 -2.79 -0.97
N PHE A 146 -13.85 -3.58 -0.90
CA PHE A 146 -14.11 -4.62 -1.88
C PHE A 146 -14.41 -4.03 -3.26
N GLN A 147 -15.31 -3.06 -3.34
CA GLN A 147 -15.72 -2.45 -4.61
C GLN A 147 -14.58 -1.62 -5.24
N GLU A 148 -13.93 -0.76 -4.47
CA GLU A 148 -12.94 0.16 -5.00
C GLU A 148 -11.59 -0.53 -5.24
N THR A 149 -11.12 -1.33 -4.30
CA THR A 149 -9.79 -1.93 -4.38
C THR A 149 -9.80 -3.20 -5.22
N TYR A 150 -10.68 -4.16 -4.90
CA TYR A 150 -10.64 -5.45 -5.60
C TYR A 150 -11.32 -5.39 -6.96
N ILE A 151 -12.56 -4.90 -7.03
CA ILE A 151 -13.33 -4.91 -8.27
C ILE A 151 -12.72 -3.94 -9.27
N SER A 152 -12.51 -2.69 -8.86
CA SER A 152 -12.00 -1.64 -9.76
C SER A 152 -10.59 -1.97 -10.27
N ASP A 153 -9.70 -2.45 -9.40
CA ASP A 153 -8.34 -2.81 -9.79
C ASP A 153 -8.30 -4.04 -10.71
N ILE A 154 -9.04 -5.08 -10.39
CA ILE A 154 -9.11 -6.29 -11.24
C ILE A 154 -9.69 -5.93 -12.60
N VAL A 155 -10.78 -5.17 -12.63
CA VAL A 155 -11.44 -4.73 -13.87
C VAL A 155 -10.50 -3.90 -14.73
N LYS A 156 -9.88 -2.87 -14.16
CA LYS A 156 -8.95 -1.98 -14.88
C LYS A 156 -7.73 -2.74 -15.39
N ARG A 157 -7.10 -3.54 -14.52
CA ARG A 157 -5.87 -4.28 -14.83
C ARG A 157 -6.07 -5.31 -15.96
N ASN A 158 -7.18 -6.04 -15.91
CA ASN A 158 -7.45 -7.11 -16.87
C ASN A 158 -8.35 -6.66 -18.04
N LYS A 159 -8.72 -5.37 -18.09
CA LYS A 159 -9.61 -4.81 -19.13
C LYS A 159 -10.92 -5.61 -19.26
N ILE A 160 -11.48 -6.01 -18.13
CA ILE A 160 -12.72 -6.81 -18.08
C ILE A 160 -13.87 -5.95 -18.57
N ARG A 161 -14.62 -6.46 -19.56
CA ARG A 161 -15.73 -5.72 -20.16
C ARG A 161 -17.06 -5.94 -19.44
N ASN A 162 -17.21 -7.07 -18.79
CA ASN A 162 -18.46 -7.44 -18.10
C ASN A 162 -18.21 -7.57 -16.59
N VAL A 163 -18.37 -6.46 -15.88
CA VAL A 163 -18.17 -6.37 -14.43
C VAL A 163 -19.19 -7.23 -13.68
N GLY A 164 -20.47 -7.27 -14.13
CA GLY A 164 -21.51 -8.03 -13.47
C GLY A 164 -21.29 -9.55 -13.51
N GLU A 165 -20.68 -10.09 -14.57
CA GLU A 165 -20.30 -11.51 -14.61
C GLU A 165 -19.15 -11.82 -13.62
N MET A 166 -18.24 -10.88 -13.43
CA MET A 166 -17.16 -11.02 -12.48
C MET A 166 -17.68 -10.99 -11.04
N GLU A 167 -18.59 -10.08 -10.72
CA GLU A 167 -19.25 -10.03 -9.41
C GLU A 167 -20.00 -11.34 -9.12
N SER A 168 -20.77 -11.82 -10.11
CA SER A 168 -21.48 -13.12 -9.98
C SER A 168 -20.51 -14.29 -9.76
N LEU A 169 -19.34 -14.27 -10.41
CA LEU A 169 -18.31 -15.28 -10.21
C LEU A 169 -17.74 -15.24 -8.78
N LEU A 170 -17.50 -14.04 -8.25
CA LEU A 170 -17.02 -13.86 -6.88
C LEU A 170 -18.03 -14.36 -5.85
N ASP A 171 -19.32 -14.10 -6.07
CA ASP A 171 -20.41 -14.62 -5.22
C ASP A 171 -20.42 -16.15 -5.21
N VAL A 172 -20.30 -16.78 -6.38
CA VAL A 172 -20.22 -18.25 -6.48
C VAL A 172 -18.98 -18.80 -5.78
N LEU A 173 -17.83 -18.16 -5.92
CA LEU A 173 -16.60 -18.57 -5.25
C LEU A 173 -16.71 -18.42 -3.74
N ALA A 174 -17.26 -17.33 -3.23
CA ALA A 174 -17.47 -17.09 -1.82
C ALA A 174 -18.38 -18.18 -1.19
N VAL A 175 -19.49 -18.51 -1.86
CA VAL A 175 -20.41 -19.56 -1.39
C VAL A 175 -19.77 -20.96 -1.47
N SER A 176 -19.00 -21.25 -2.53
CA SER A 176 -18.35 -22.56 -2.70
C SER A 176 -17.26 -22.82 -1.67
N TYR A 177 -16.59 -21.79 -1.18
CA TYR A 177 -15.53 -21.91 -0.16
C TYR A 177 -16.08 -22.19 1.26
N THR A 178 -17.34 -21.86 1.53
CA THR A 178 -17.98 -22.09 2.82
C THR A 178 -18.50 -23.52 2.99
N HIS A 179 -18.42 -24.36 1.96
CA HIS A 179 -18.89 -25.76 1.95
C HIS A 179 -17.76 -26.80 1.92
N LEU A 180 -16.50 -26.37 2.10
CA LEU A 180 -15.33 -27.24 2.32
C LEU A 180 -14.93 -27.25 3.81
#